data_308ef10cd7d465e9757749e90a0b2c09
#
_entry.id   308ef10cd7d465e9757749e90a0b2c09
#
_cell.length_a   1.000
_cell.length_b   1.000
_cell.length_c   1.000
_cell.angle_alpha   90.00
_cell.angle_beta   90.00
_cell.angle_gamma   90.00
#
_symmetry.space_group_name_H-M   'P 1'
#
loop_
_entity.id
_entity.type
_entity.pdbx_description
1 polymer ?
#
loop_
_entity_poly.entity_id
_entity_poly.type
_entity_poly.pdbx_seq_one_letter_code
_entity_poly.pdbx_strand_id
1 'polypeptide(L)' 'AGAAQIVTDLFHAYMADPALMKSHYWVNHIAGLNEAAKARHVGDYLAGMTDTYAVRTHSELFDRTPDLR' A
#
# COMPACT_ATOMS: atom_id res chain seq x y z
N ALA A 1 17.65 -1.24 2.53
CA ALA A 1 16.91 -2.25 1.79
C ALA A 1 16.11 -3.08 2.76
N GLY A 2 15.37 -3.98 2.25
CA GLY A 2 14.61 -4.87 3.07
C GLY A 2 13.21 -4.38 3.35
N ALA A 3 12.65 -4.92 4.42
CA ALA A 3 11.23 -4.72 4.69
C ALA A 3 10.85 -3.27 4.92
N ALA A 4 11.73 -2.51 5.54
CA ALA A 4 11.39 -1.13 5.84
C ALA A 4 11.18 -0.30 4.58
N GLN A 5 12.00 -0.51 3.57
CA GLN A 5 11.86 0.21 2.32
C GLN A 5 10.60 -0.23 1.59
N ILE A 6 10.33 -1.53 1.61
CA ILE A 6 9.14 -2.07 0.97
C ILE A 6 7.88 -1.47 1.59
N VAL A 7 7.82 -1.42 2.90
CA VAL A 7 6.65 -0.87 3.59
C VAL A 7 6.49 0.62 3.27
N THR A 8 7.60 1.35 3.24
CA THR A 8 7.56 2.77 2.93
C THR A 8 7.03 3.00 1.52
N ASP A 9 7.51 2.22 0.56
CA ASP A 9 7.05 2.34 -0.82
C ASP A 9 5.56 2.04 -0.94
N LEU A 10 5.12 0.99 -0.27
CA LEU A 10 3.70 0.63 -0.30
C LEU A 10 2.84 1.69 0.36
N PHE A 11 3.32 2.25 1.46
CA PHE A 11 2.59 3.31 2.15
C PHE A 11 2.34 4.49 1.20
N HIS A 12 3.39 4.93 0.54
CA HIS A 12 3.26 6.05 -0.39
C HIS A 12 2.35 5.72 -1.56
N ALA A 13 2.44 4.50 -2.08
CA ALA A 13 1.59 4.10 -3.19
C ALA A 13 0.13 4.10 -2.79
N TYR A 14 -0.18 3.58 -1.61
CA TYR A 14 -1.57 3.52 -1.16
C TYR A 14 -2.12 4.88 -0.76
N MET A 15 -1.26 5.76 -0.28
CA MET A 15 -1.71 7.12 0.02
C MET A 15 -2.06 7.86 -1.27
N ALA A 16 -1.31 7.61 -2.33
CA ALA A 16 -1.57 8.25 -3.62
C ALA A 16 -2.79 7.65 -4.32
N ASP A 17 -2.97 6.34 -4.17
CA ASP A 17 -4.07 5.66 -4.86
C ASP A 17 -4.59 4.53 -3.97
N PRO A 18 -5.55 4.84 -3.09
CA PRO A 18 -6.09 3.83 -2.17
C PRO A 18 -6.73 2.63 -2.87
N ALA A 19 -7.11 2.78 -4.12
CA ALA A 19 -7.72 1.67 -4.85
C ALA A 19 -6.73 0.53 -5.06
N LEU A 20 -5.44 0.78 -4.88
CA LEU A 20 -4.45 -0.29 -4.97
C LEU A 20 -4.57 -1.28 -3.83
N MET A 21 -5.20 -0.89 -2.73
CA MET A 21 -5.54 -1.85 -1.68
C MET A 21 -6.66 -2.73 -2.20
N LYS A 22 -6.43 -4.02 -2.22
CA LYS A 22 -7.34 -4.94 -2.89
C LYS A 22 -8.51 -5.40 -2.03
N SER A 23 -8.73 -4.73 -0.93
CA SER A 23 -9.83 -5.05 -0.04
C SER A 23 -10.90 -3.98 -0.12
N HIS A 24 -12.11 -4.35 -0.48
CA HIS A 24 -13.21 -3.40 -0.52
C HIS A 24 -13.43 -2.75 0.83
N TYR A 25 -13.27 -3.52 1.90
CA TYR A 25 -13.43 -2.97 3.23
C TYR A 25 -12.49 -1.78 3.45
N TRP A 26 -11.21 -1.99 3.13
CA TRP A 26 -10.22 -0.95 3.37
C TRP A 26 -10.40 0.25 2.45
N VAL A 27 -10.71 0.00 1.20
CA VAL A 27 -10.91 1.09 0.25
C VAL A 27 -12.12 1.92 0.62
N ASN A 28 -13.22 1.26 0.96
CA ASN A 28 -14.44 1.98 1.27
C ASN A 28 -14.34 2.79 2.56
N HIS A 29 -13.55 2.32 3.50
CA HIS A 29 -13.40 3.01 4.77
C HIS A 29 -12.47 4.20 4.70
N ILE A 30 -11.72 4.33 3.62
CA ILE A 30 -10.79 5.44 3.49
C ILE A 30 -11.46 6.69 2.91
N ALA A 31 -12.59 6.50 2.25
CA ALA A 31 -13.30 7.61 1.65
C ALA A 31 -13.78 8.57 2.74
N GLY A 32 -13.53 9.84 2.54
CA GLY A 32 -13.98 10.86 3.49
C GLY A 32 -13.04 11.09 4.66
N LEU A 33 -11.97 10.32 4.79
CA LEU A 33 -11.02 10.53 5.86
C LEU A 33 -10.08 11.69 5.54
N ASN A 34 -9.68 12.43 6.57
CA ASN A 34 -8.65 13.44 6.37
C ASN A 34 -7.30 12.75 6.24
N GLU A 35 -6.27 13.54 5.93
CA GLU A 35 -4.95 12.97 5.66
C GLU A 35 -4.40 12.16 6.84
N ALA A 36 -4.56 12.66 8.05
CA ALA A 36 -4.03 11.95 9.21
C ALA A 36 -4.74 10.61 9.41
N ALA A 37 -6.05 10.60 9.32
CA ALA A 37 -6.82 9.38 9.49
C ALA A 37 -6.56 8.40 8.34
N LYS A 38 -6.39 8.94 7.15
CA LYS A 38 -6.07 8.13 5.99
C LYS A 38 -4.72 7.44 6.15
N ALA A 39 -3.72 8.17 6.62
CA ALA A 39 -2.41 7.62 6.84
C ALA A 39 -2.46 6.48 7.87
N ARG A 40 -3.24 6.68 8.92
CA ARG A 40 -3.38 5.64 9.93
C ARG A 40 -4.08 4.41 9.36
N HIS A 41 -5.09 4.63 8.56
CA HIS A 41 -5.83 3.54 7.93
C HIS A 41 -4.93 2.70 7.03
N VAL A 42 -4.12 3.37 6.21
CA VAL A 42 -3.17 2.69 5.34
C VAL A 42 -2.12 1.97 6.17
N GLY A 43 -1.65 2.60 7.24
CA GLY A 43 -0.68 1.97 8.13
C GLY A 43 -1.23 0.70 8.76
N ASP A 44 -2.49 0.73 9.18
CA ASP A 44 -3.12 -0.45 9.75
C ASP A 44 -3.23 -1.57 8.72
N TYR A 45 -3.54 -1.22 7.49
CA TYR A 45 -3.61 -2.21 6.42
C TYR A 45 -2.26 -2.88 6.20
N LEU A 46 -1.20 -2.07 6.17
CA LEU A 46 0.15 -2.59 5.97
C LEU A 46 0.60 -3.44 7.15
N ALA A 47 0.20 -3.06 8.36
CA ALA A 47 0.59 -3.81 9.54
C ALA A 47 0.05 -5.22 9.56
N GLY A 48 -1.01 -5.47 8.80
CA GLY A 48 -1.59 -6.80 8.70
C GLY A 48 -0.94 -7.70 7.67
N MET A 49 0.01 -7.17 6.91
CA MET A 49 0.67 -7.96 5.88
C MET A 49 1.79 -8.81 6.44
N THR A 50 1.91 -10.02 5.90
CA THR A 50 3.11 -10.83 6.16
C THR A 50 4.25 -10.29 5.31
N ASP A 51 5.47 -10.62 5.67
CA ASP A 51 6.63 -10.19 4.89
C ASP A 51 6.55 -10.69 3.46
N THR A 52 6.17 -11.94 3.29
CA THR A 52 6.07 -12.53 1.96
C THR A 52 5.03 -11.81 1.12
N TYR A 53 3.89 -11.51 1.72
CA TYR A 53 2.83 -10.83 1.00
C TYR A 53 3.25 -9.41 0.62
N ALA A 54 3.92 -8.72 1.53
CA ALA A 54 4.38 -7.36 1.26
C ALA A 54 5.39 -7.34 0.11
N VAL A 55 6.32 -8.28 0.10
CA VAL A 55 7.31 -8.36 -0.97
C VAL A 55 6.64 -8.62 -2.31
N ARG A 56 5.71 -9.54 -2.33
CA ARG A 56 4.99 -9.86 -3.56
C ARG A 56 4.19 -8.66 -4.06
N THR A 57 3.50 -7.99 -3.15
CA THR A 57 2.69 -6.83 -3.51
C THR A 57 3.55 -5.73 -4.06
N HIS A 58 4.69 -5.49 -3.43
CA HIS A 58 5.63 -4.48 -3.90
C HIS A 58 6.09 -4.80 -5.31
N SER A 59 6.44 -6.04 -5.58
CA SER A 59 6.83 -6.46 -6.91
C SER A 59 5.73 -6.23 -7.92
N GLU A 60 4.51 -6.58 -7.57
CA GLU A 60 3.39 -6.40 -8.49
C GLU A 60 3.16 -4.95 -8.83
N LEU A 61 3.33 -4.07 -7.86
CA LEU A 61 3.07 -2.66 -8.09
C LEU A 61 4.21 -1.96 -8.81
N PHE A 62 5.43 -2.31 -8.50
CA PHE A 62 6.58 -1.55 -8.98
C PHE A 62 7.33 -2.21 -10.13
N ASP A 63 7.24 -3.52 -10.24
CA ASP A 63 7.95 -4.20 -11.32
C ASP A 63 7.16 -4.21 -12.62
N ARG A 64 5.88 -3.94 -12.55
CA ARG A 64 5.06 -3.98 -13.75
C ARG A 64 5.24 -2.77 -14.65
N THR A 65 5.58 -1.66 -14.05
CA THR A 65 5.78 -0.45 -14.84
C THR A 65 7.07 -0.43 -15.61
N PRO A 66 8.10 -1.10 -15.18
CA PRO A 66 9.38 -1.05 -15.87
C PRO A 66 9.32 -1.44 -17.32
N ASP A 67 8.27 -2.03 -17.72
CA ASP A 67 8.11 -2.38 -19.11
C ASP A 67 8.23 -1.20 -20.01
N LEU A 68 8.09 -0.06 -19.43
CA LEU A 68 8.19 1.16 -20.18
C LEU A 68 9.61 1.50 -20.54
N ARG A 69 10.56 0.85 -19.91
CA ARG A 69 11.95 1.10 -20.24
C ARG A 69 12.28 0.63 -21.62
#